data_dc41d016c2b73849aa8e412709e74626
#
_entry.id   dc41d016c2b73849aa8e412709e74626
#
_cell.length_a   1.000
_cell.length_b   1.000
_cell.length_c   1.000
_cell.angle_alpha   90.00
_cell.angle_beta   90.00
_cell.angle_gamma   90.00
#
_symmetry.space_group_name_H-M   'P 1'
#
loop_
_entity.id
_entity.type
_entity.pdbx_description
1 polymer ?
#
loop_
_entity_poly.entity_id
_entity_poly.type
_entity_poly.pdbx_seq_one_letter_code
_entity_poly.pdbx_strand_id
1 'polypeptide(L)'
;KIEDFVDDISKDIENSTVADDIHGVADTVDSEIRTIADSIERISAQIKNIGNTVTETMDVVTSDDDYIEDISSADSAQNSDGVIAKSVNRGAVHGDINAGGIAGTMNVEYDVDPEYDLDITETTNVRLRSTVSDVVIYCINYGEVNSKKDCAGGIVGLQELGLVYGSEGYGTVKSETGNYAGGIAGNSASAITDSYSLCNVESEDYTGGICGKGYTMQNCISIPAILGDGEAKGSLAGIIESDGEVSTNIFVNDIYGG
;
A
#
# COMPACT_ATOMS: atom_id res chain seq x y z
N LYS A 1 -76.33 -34.16 -13.10
CA LYS A 1 -75.78 -34.19 -11.71
C LYS A 1 -74.23 -33.93 -11.65
N ILE A 2 -73.43 -34.53 -12.58
CA ILE A 2 -72.01 -34.26 -12.61
C ILE A 2 -71.75 -32.97 -13.35
N GLU A 3 -72.47 -32.72 -14.46
CA GLU A 3 -72.43 -31.45 -15.19
C GLU A 3 -72.88 -30.27 -14.31
N ASP A 4 -74.00 -30.45 -13.56
CA ASP A 4 -74.49 -29.42 -12.64
C ASP A 4 -73.48 -29.10 -11.53
N PHE A 5 -72.74 -30.11 -11.07
CA PHE A 5 -71.67 -29.92 -10.04
C PHE A 5 -70.41 -29.25 -10.59
N VAL A 6 -70.04 -29.57 -11.85
CA VAL A 6 -68.93 -28.93 -12.52
C VAL A 6 -69.25 -27.47 -12.83
N ASP A 7 -70.47 -27.18 -13.29
CA ASP A 7 -70.94 -25.81 -13.51
C ASP A 7 -71.00 -24.96 -12.23
N ASP A 8 -71.41 -25.54 -11.11
CA ASP A 8 -71.39 -24.87 -9.80
C ASP A 8 -69.99 -24.57 -9.33
N ILE A 9 -69.08 -25.52 -9.46
CA ILE A 9 -67.65 -25.31 -9.13
C ILE A 9 -67.04 -24.23 -10.04
N SER A 10 -67.33 -24.25 -11.34
CA SER A 10 -66.83 -23.28 -12.26
C SER A 10 -67.34 -21.88 -11.91
N LYS A 11 -68.62 -21.74 -11.56
CA LYS A 11 -69.16 -20.47 -11.07
C LYS A 11 -68.59 -19.99 -9.77
N ASP A 12 -68.30 -20.90 -8.81
CA ASP A 12 -67.69 -20.55 -7.54
C ASP A 12 -66.23 -20.09 -7.76
N ILE A 13 -65.51 -20.68 -8.72
CA ILE A 13 -64.17 -20.24 -9.13
C ILE A 13 -64.21 -18.89 -9.83
N GLU A 14 -65.17 -18.69 -10.76
CA GLU A 14 -65.34 -17.42 -11.46
C GLU A 14 -65.77 -16.26 -10.52
N ASN A 15 -66.51 -16.53 -9.47
CA ASN A 15 -66.95 -15.56 -8.46
C ASN A 15 -65.99 -15.47 -7.26
N SER A 16 -64.91 -16.20 -7.28
CA SER A 16 -63.94 -16.20 -6.18
C SER A 16 -63.08 -14.95 -6.28
N THR A 17 -62.99 -14.18 -5.22
CA THR A 17 -62.08 -13.00 -5.11
C THR A 17 -60.60 -13.37 -5.01
N VAL A 18 -60.29 -14.70 -4.98
CA VAL A 18 -58.94 -15.19 -4.82
C VAL A 18 -58.02 -14.75 -5.94
N ALA A 19 -58.50 -14.70 -7.18
CA ALA A 19 -57.72 -14.24 -8.30
C ALA A 19 -57.38 -12.72 -8.20
N ASP A 20 -58.39 -11.95 -7.77
CA ASP A 20 -58.24 -10.50 -7.57
C ASP A 20 -57.32 -10.20 -6.37
N ASP A 21 -57.45 -10.96 -5.31
CA ASP A 21 -56.58 -10.87 -4.13
C ASP A 21 -55.14 -11.24 -4.45
N ILE A 22 -54.90 -12.27 -5.30
CA ILE A 22 -53.56 -12.65 -5.78
C ILE A 22 -52.97 -11.54 -6.66
N HIS A 23 -53.77 -10.95 -7.56
CA HIS A 23 -53.31 -9.83 -8.38
C HIS A 23 -52.97 -8.59 -7.49
N GLY A 24 -53.80 -8.26 -6.53
CA GLY A 24 -53.52 -7.19 -5.58
C GLY A 24 -52.27 -7.39 -4.75
N VAL A 25 -51.99 -8.63 -4.33
CA VAL A 25 -50.74 -8.98 -3.64
C VAL A 25 -49.55 -8.88 -4.61
N ALA A 26 -49.67 -9.34 -5.85
CA ALA A 26 -48.63 -9.25 -6.87
C ALA A 26 -48.26 -7.82 -7.18
N ASP A 27 -49.28 -6.94 -7.37
CA ASP A 27 -49.09 -5.50 -7.61
C ASP A 27 -48.42 -4.81 -6.41
N THR A 28 -48.78 -5.19 -5.19
CA THR A 28 -48.14 -4.66 -3.97
C THR A 28 -46.67 -5.08 -3.89
N VAL A 29 -46.37 -6.35 -4.12
CA VAL A 29 -45.00 -6.87 -4.11
C VAL A 29 -44.14 -6.21 -5.21
N ASP A 30 -44.68 -6.02 -6.42
CA ASP A 30 -43.99 -5.31 -7.50
C ASP A 30 -43.68 -3.86 -7.12
N SER A 31 -44.64 -3.17 -6.50
CA SER A 31 -44.43 -1.80 -5.99
C SER A 31 -43.38 -1.72 -4.89
N GLU A 32 -43.37 -2.69 -3.95
CA GLU A 32 -42.36 -2.77 -2.88
C GLU A 32 -40.97 -3.08 -3.44
N ILE A 33 -40.87 -4.00 -4.41
CA ILE A 33 -39.61 -4.31 -5.10
C ILE A 33 -39.04 -3.06 -5.79
N ARG A 34 -39.88 -2.28 -6.47
CA ARG A 34 -39.44 -1.02 -7.10
C ARG A 34 -38.95 -0.01 -6.04
N THR A 35 -39.65 0.12 -4.95
CA THR A 35 -39.24 1.00 -3.85
C THR A 35 -37.90 0.57 -3.22
N ILE A 36 -37.67 -0.73 -3.09
CA ILE A 36 -36.39 -1.27 -2.64
C ILE A 36 -35.29 -0.99 -3.67
N ALA A 37 -35.56 -1.22 -4.97
CA ALA A 37 -34.61 -0.93 -6.04
C ALA A 37 -34.18 0.56 -6.04
N ASP A 38 -35.14 1.48 -5.96
CA ASP A 38 -34.86 2.92 -5.86
C ASP A 38 -34.05 3.27 -4.61
N SER A 39 -34.31 2.60 -3.50
CA SER A 39 -33.56 2.79 -2.25
C SER A 39 -32.13 2.29 -2.37
N ILE A 40 -31.90 1.16 -3.01
CA ILE A 40 -30.56 0.62 -3.28
C ILE A 40 -29.79 1.56 -4.21
N GLU A 41 -30.43 2.10 -5.25
CA GLU A 41 -29.79 3.06 -6.15
C GLU A 41 -29.35 4.33 -5.40
N ARG A 42 -30.22 4.85 -4.52
CA ARG A 42 -29.89 6.01 -3.68
C ARG A 42 -28.75 5.73 -2.71
N ILE A 43 -28.74 4.58 -2.06
CA ILE A 43 -27.65 4.16 -1.17
C ILE A 43 -26.34 4.04 -1.96
N SER A 44 -26.38 3.44 -3.14
CA SER A 44 -25.19 3.30 -4.02
C SER A 44 -24.64 4.67 -4.43
N ALA A 45 -25.52 5.62 -4.75
CA ALA A 45 -25.11 6.99 -5.05
C ALA A 45 -24.49 7.71 -3.83
N GLN A 46 -25.04 7.48 -2.63
CA GLN A 46 -24.49 8.03 -1.40
C GLN A 46 -23.12 7.43 -1.06
N ILE A 47 -22.94 6.12 -1.20
CA ILE A 47 -21.64 5.44 -1.02
C ILE A 47 -20.60 6.02 -1.99
N LYS A 48 -20.97 6.22 -3.25
CA LYS A 48 -20.09 6.84 -4.24
C LYS A 48 -19.71 8.27 -3.85
N ASN A 49 -20.67 9.06 -3.37
CA ASN A 49 -20.40 10.43 -2.93
C ASN A 49 -19.49 10.46 -1.69
N ILE A 50 -19.69 9.55 -0.74
CA ILE A 50 -18.81 9.40 0.43
C ILE A 50 -17.40 9.02 -0.04
N GLY A 51 -17.26 8.04 -0.95
CA GLY A 51 -15.98 7.66 -1.52
C GLY A 51 -15.26 8.83 -2.20
N ASN A 52 -15.96 9.61 -3.01
CA ASN A 52 -15.40 10.79 -3.66
C ASN A 52 -14.97 11.85 -2.63
N THR A 53 -15.79 12.12 -1.61
CA THR A 53 -15.47 13.09 -0.55
C THR A 53 -14.26 12.64 0.27
N VAL A 54 -14.16 11.35 0.57
CA VAL A 54 -12.99 10.78 1.26
C VAL A 54 -11.74 10.95 0.39
N THR A 55 -11.82 10.62 -0.91
CA THR A 55 -10.69 10.81 -1.83
C THR A 55 -10.29 12.27 -1.95
N GLU A 56 -11.25 13.19 -2.15
CA GLU A 56 -10.99 14.62 -2.23
C GLU A 56 -10.39 15.17 -0.92
N THR A 57 -10.85 14.68 0.22
CA THR A 57 -10.30 15.06 1.53
C THR A 57 -8.89 14.52 1.72
N MET A 58 -8.65 13.27 1.32
CA MET A 58 -7.32 12.66 1.32
C MET A 58 -6.35 13.42 0.40
N ASP A 59 -6.78 13.76 -0.83
CA ASP A 59 -5.95 14.53 -1.77
C ASP A 59 -5.59 15.92 -1.19
N VAL A 60 -6.49 16.57 -0.45
CA VAL A 60 -6.20 17.84 0.23
C VAL A 60 -5.25 17.62 1.42
N VAL A 61 -5.43 16.56 2.18
CA VAL A 61 -4.56 16.25 3.34
C VAL A 61 -3.16 15.80 2.89
N THR A 62 -3.06 15.06 1.79
CA THR A 62 -1.76 14.55 1.29
C THR A 62 -1.04 15.54 0.37
N SER A 63 -1.68 16.58 -0.12
CA SER A 63 -1.07 17.59 -0.98
C SER A 63 -0.36 18.73 -0.23
N ASP A 64 -0.58 18.84 1.07
CA ASP A 64 0.11 19.81 1.93
C ASP A 64 1.15 19.07 2.78
N ASP A 65 2.44 19.22 2.45
CA ASP A 65 3.60 18.70 3.19
C ASP A 65 3.61 19.09 4.70
N ASP A 66 2.68 19.93 5.13
CA ASP A 66 2.57 20.44 6.49
C ASP A 66 1.81 19.51 7.48
N TYR A 67 1.19 18.40 7.02
CA TYR A 67 0.34 17.57 7.89
C TYR A 67 1.03 16.33 8.47
N ILE A 68 2.04 15.81 7.80
CA ILE A 68 2.81 14.66 8.27
C ILE A 68 4.24 15.13 8.50
N GLU A 69 4.69 15.09 9.76
CA GLU A 69 6.08 15.36 10.12
C GLU A 69 6.79 14.04 10.38
N ASP A 70 7.71 13.67 9.51
CA ASP A 70 8.59 12.52 9.73
C ASP A 70 9.75 12.94 10.62
N ILE A 71 9.74 12.47 11.88
CA ILE A 71 10.80 12.69 12.87
C ILE A 71 11.67 11.45 13.07
N SER A 72 11.64 10.51 12.15
CA SER A 72 12.39 9.26 12.24
C SER A 72 13.88 9.51 12.31
N SER A 73 14.53 8.95 13.30
CA SER A 73 15.97 9.04 13.52
C SER A 73 16.49 7.77 14.18
N ALA A 74 17.79 7.55 14.17
CA ALA A 74 18.41 6.42 14.88
C ALA A 74 18.14 6.49 16.41
N ASP A 75 18.02 7.69 16.96
CA ASP A 75 17.73 7.90 18.37
C ASP A 75 16.24 7.65 18.69
N SER A 76 15.34 7.92 17.75
CA SER A 76 13.91 7.69 17.93
C SER A 76 13.56 6.20 18.05
N ALA A 77 14.41 5.32 17.55
CA ALA A 77 14.24 3.86 17.67
C ALA A 77 14.12 3.34 19.13
N GLN A 78 14.45 4.15 20.12
CA GLN A 78 14.31 3.77 21.54
C GLN A 78 12.93 4.12 22.13
N ASN A 79 12.19 5.02 21.50
CA ASN A 79 10.95 5.58 22.02
C ASN A 79 9.80 5.59 21.02
N SER A 80 9.98 4.98 19.85
CA SER A 80 8.95 4.87 18.82
C SER A 80 8.25 3.52 18.87
N ASP A 81 6.96 3.51 18.56
CA ASP A 81 6.16 2.29 18.43
C ASP A 81 6.38 1.62 17.06
N GLY A 82 6.79 2.39 16.03
CA GLY A 82 7.06 1.91 14.66
C GLY A 82 8.51 1.41 14.48
N VAL A 83 9.00 0.48 15.32
CA VAL A 83 10.39 0.02 15.25
C VAL A 83 10.52 -1.47 14.92
N ILE A 84 11.27 -1.77 13.86
CA ILE A 84 11.80 -3.11 13.59
C ILE A 84 13.31 -3.08 13.82
N ALA A 85 13.77 -3.74 14.87
CA ALA A 85 15.17 -3.71 15.25
C ALA A 85 15.80 -5.10 15.28
N LYS A 86 17.05 -5.21 14.83
CA LYS A 86 17.93 -6.40 14.99
C LYS A 86 17.30 -7.70 14.50
N SER A 87 16.41 -7.60 13.51
CA SER A 87 15.73 -8.74 12.92
C SER A 87 16.60 -9.37 11.82
N VAL A 88 16.54 -10.68 11.69
CA VAL A 88 17.33 -11.43 10.70
C VAL A 88 16.40 -12.31 9.87
N ASN A 89 16.35 -12.08 8.58
CA ASN A 89 15.68 -12.97 7.64
C ASN A 89 16.70 -13.91 6.96
N ARG A 90 16.36 -15.19 6.89
CA ARG A 90 17.11 -16.23 6.15
C ARG A 90 16.23 -17.00 5.17
N GLY A 91 14.93 -16.74 5.18
CA GLY A 91 13.96 -17.37 4.29
C GLY A 91 13.73 -16.55 3.03
N ALA A 92 13.24 -17.17 1.96
CA ALA A 92 12.81 -16.47 0.78
C ALA A 92 11.49 -15.72 1.04
N VAL A 93 11.37 -14.51 0.49
CA VAL A 93 10.16 -13.68 0.52
C VAL A 93 9.65 -13.53 -0.90
N HIS A 94 8.39 -13.87 -1.12
CA HIS A 94 7.71 -13.70 -2.40
C HIS A 94 6.45 -12.87 -2.20
N GLY A 95 6.31 -11.81 -2.95
CA GLY A 95 5.17 -10.91 -2.92
C GLY A 95 4.66 -10.55 -4.32
N ASP A 96 3.46 -10.01 -4.40
CA ASP A 96 2.96 -9.49 -5.67
C ASP A 96 3.49 -8.08 -5.95
N ILE A 97 3.63 -7.27 -4.91
CA ILE A 97 4.13 -5.88 -4.94
C ILE A 97 4.77 -5.56 -3.58
N ASN A 98 5.71 -4.64 -3.55
CA ASN A 98 6.36 -4.14 -2.34
C ASN A 98 6.95 -5.26 -1.46
N ALA A 99 7.75 -6.13 -2.07
CA ALA A 99 8.41 -7.21 -1.33
C ALA A 99 9.70 -6.71 -0.67
N GLY A 100 9.82 -6.91 0.63
CA GLY A 100 11.02 -6.60 1.41
C GLY A 100 11.42 -7.76 2.31
N GLY A 101 12.72 -7.96 2.49
CA GLY A 101 13.23 -9.05 3.33
C GLY A 101 12.85 -8.90 4.81
N ILE A 102 12.58 -7.70 5.28
CA ILE A 102 12.19 -7.36 6.65
C ILE A 102 10.81 -6.70 6.69
N ALA A 103 10.55 -5.71 5.84
CA ALA A 103 9.26 -5.02 5.76
C ALA A 103 8.83 -4.86 4.30
N GLY A 104 7.56 -5.10 4.02
CA GLY A 104 7.00 -4.87 2.69
C GLY A 104 6.89 -3.38 2.38
N THR A 105 6.30 -2.62 3.29
CA THR A 105 6.09 -1.18 3.15
C THR A 105 6.32 -0.46 4.47
N MET A 106 6.92 0.71 4.41
CA MET A 106 6.98 1.72 5.47
C MET A 106 6.19 2.94 4.99
N ASN A 107 5.03 3.16 5.57
CA ASN A 107 4.10 4.21 5.17
C ASN A 107 3.18 4.57 6.32
N VAL A 108 2.51 5.72 6.24
CA VAL A 108 1.43 6.08 7.16
C VAL A 108 0.22 5.19 6.90
N GLU A 109 -0.42 4.75 7.96
CA GLU A 109 -1.74 4.15 7.88
C GLU A 109 -2.76 5.26 7.57
N TYR A 110 -3.40 5.16 6.40
CA TYR A 110 -4.46 6.11 5.99
C TYR A 110 -5.85 5.71 6.48
N ASP A 111 -5.96 4.65 7.28
CA ASP A 111 -7.22 4.25 7.88
C ASP A 111 -7.44 5.06 9.17
N VAL A 112 -8.17 6.15 9.04
CA VAL A 112 -8.55 6.99 10.19
C VAL A 112 -9.52 6.18 11.05
N ASP A 113 -9.06 5.72 12.20
CA ASP A 113 -9.94 5.17 13.24
C ASP A 113 -10.63 6.34 13.97
N PRO A 114 -11.93 6.59 13.72
CA PRO A 114 -12.62 7.73 14.33
C PRO A 114 -12.69 7.67 15.85
N GLU A 115 -12.44 6.52 16.46
CA GLU A 115 -12.48 6.33 17.91
C GLU A 115 -11.16 6.72 18.60
N TYR A 116 -10.03 6.65 17.87
CA TYR A 116 -8.70 6.92 18.41
C TYR A 116 -8.02 8.15 17.81
N ASP A 117 -8.29 8.47 16.54
CA ASP A 117 -7.59 9.54 15.81
C ASP A 117 -8.35 10.88 15.81
N LEU A 118 -9.62 10.88 16.22
CA LEU A 118 -10.41 12.09 16.33
C LEU A 118 -10.54 12.54 17.80
N ASP A 119 -9.56 13.24 18.32
CA ASP A 119 -9.72 14.00 19.56
C ASP A 119 -10.46 15.30 19.28
N ILE A 120 -11.79 15.24 19.28
CA ILE A 120 -12.68 16.42 19.13
C ILE A 120 -12.86 17.07 20.49
N THR A 121 -11.82 17.71 20.99
CA THR A 121 -11.98 18.67 22.09
C THR A 121 -12.11 20.10 21.58
N GLU A 122 -13.37 20.51 21.48
CA GLU A 122 -13.88 21.88 21.40
C GLU A 122 -13.24 22.85 20.39
N THR A 123 -14.03 23.13 19.35
CA THR A 123 -14.10 24.38 18.56
C THR A 123 -12.94 24.78 17.64
N THR A 124 -13.20 24.63 16.33
CA THR A 124 -12.78 25.55 15.25
C THR A 124 -11.30 25.65 14.93
N ASN A 125 -10.61 24.59 14.73
CA ASN A 125 -9.45 24.42 13.84
C ASN A 125 -8.80 23.06 14.16
N VAL A 126 -9.31 22.00 13.59
CA VAL A 126 -8.65 20.70 13.64
C VAL A 126 -7.42 20.80 12.72
N ARG A 127 -6.26 21.04 13.27
CA ARG A 127 -5.00 20.78 12.58
C ARG A 127 -4.64 19.33 12.89
N LEU A 128 -4.93 18.45 11.98
CA LEU A 128 -4.41 17.09 12.00
C LEU A 128 -2.92 17.18 11.67
N ARG A 129 -2.06 17.28 12.65
CA ARG A 129 -0.63 17.10 12.49
C ARG A 129 -0.29 15.72 13.00
N SER A 130 0.01 14.80 12.10
CA SER A 130 0.49 13.47 12.46
C SER A 130 2.01 13.48 12.48
N THR A 131 2.59 12.94 13.53
CA THR A 131 4.04 12.77 13.63
C THR A 131 4.37 11.30 13.42
N VAL A 132 5.21 11.00 12.42
CA VAL A 132 5.65 9.64 12.13
C VAL A 132 7.06 9.44 12.67
N SER A 133 7.31 8.30 13.28
CA SER A 133 8.62 7.87 13.75
C SER A 133 8.80 6.38 13.53
N ASP A 134 9.04 5.99 12.28
CA ASP A 134 9.20 4.61 11.86
C ASP A 134 10.66 4.30 11.55
N VAL A 135 11.20 3.24 12.17
CA VAL A 135 12.63 2.91 12.01
C VAL A 135 12.84 1.42 11.80
N VAL A 136 13.54 1.08 10.71
CA VAL A 136 14.11 -0.26 10.51
C VAL A 136 15.61 -0.18 10.78
N ILE A 137 16.06 -0.77 11.89
CA ILE A 137 17.42 -0.55 12.41
C ILE A 137 18.17 -1.85 12.69
N TYR A 138 19.41 -1.95 12.17
CA TYR A 138 20.31 -3.09 12.37
C TYR A 138 19.70 -4.43 11.97
N CYS A 139 18.90 -4.44 10.92
CA CYS A 139 18.28 -5.63 10.38
C CYS A 139 19.15 -6.26 9.29
N ILE A 140 19.08 -7.58 9.14
CA ILE A 140 19.89 -8.31 8.17
C ILE A 140 19.00 -9.23 7.34
N ASN A 141 19.15 -9.17 6.03
CA ASN A 141 18.50 -10.12 5.13
C ASN A 141 19.55 -10.95 4.36
N TYR A 142 19.50 -12.26 4.55
CA TYR A 142 20.24 -13.25 3.76
C TYR A 142 19.35 -13.97 2.73
N GLY A 143 18.04 -13.81 2.84
CA GLY A 143 17.06 -14.49 2.00
C GLY A 143 16.93 -13.86 0.62
N GLU A 144 16.40 -14.63 -0.30
CA GLU A 144 15.93 -14.14 -1.59
C GLU A 144 14.67 -13.30 -1.41
N VAL A 145 14.56 -12.19 -2.13
CA VAL A 145 13.36 -11.35 -2.17
C VAL A 145 12.89 -11.24 -3.61
N ASN A 146 11.67 -11.62 -3.85
CA ASN A 146 11.05 -11.58 -5.17
C ASN A 146 9.69 -10.89 -5.12
N SER A 147 9.55 -9.79 -5.86
CA SER A 147 8.29 -9.13 -6.18
C SER A 147 7.88 -9.47 -7.60
N LYS A 148 6.64 -9.88 -7.83
CA LYS A 148 6.16 -10.11 -9.20
C LYS A 148 6.06 -8.83 -10.00
N LYS A 149 5.79 -7.71 -9.34
CA LYS A 149 5.65 -6.36 -9.92
C LYS A 149 6.68 -5.44 -9.29
N ASP A 150 6.27 -4.21 -9.00
CA ASP A 150 7.16 -3.17 -8.51
C ASP A 150 7.67 -3.39 -7.08
N CYS A 151 8.75 -2.72 -6.76
CA CYS A 151 9.37 -2.54 -5.45
C CYS A 151 9.83 -3.84 -4.78
N ALA A 152 11.00 -4.32 -5.17
CA ALA A 152 11.73 -5.35 -4.46
C ALA A 152 12.92 -4.76 -3.70
N GLY A 153 12.99 -4.95 -2.38
CA GLY A 153 14.09 -4.46 -1.56
C GLY A 153 14.67 -5.54 -0.65
N GLY A 154 15.98 -5.57 -0.50
CA GLY A 154 16.63 -6.53 0.40
C GLY A 154 16.14 -6.39 1.84
N ILE A 155 15.83 -5.19 2.28
CA ILE A 155 15.30 -4.88 3.61
C ILE A 155 13.84 -4.41 3.51
N VAL A 156 13.56 -3.37 2.71
CA VAL A 156 12.22 -2.77 2.58
C VAL A 156 11.80 -2.73 1.12
N GLY A 157 10.58 -3.16 0.78
CA GLY A 157 10.06 -3.07 -0.58
C GLY A 157 9.81 -1.62 -0.99
N LEU A 158 8.94 -0.92 -0.27
CA LEU A 158 8.59 0.49 -0.46
C LEU A 158 8.77 1.26 0.84
N GLN A 159 9.55 2.32 0.81
CA GLN A 159 9.74 3.24 1.92
C GLN A 159 9.23 4.63 1.50
N GLU A 160 8.07 5.03 1.98
CA GLU A 160 7.54 6.38 1.75
C GLU A 160 7.97 7.34 2.86
N LEU A 161 8.06 6.83 4.08
CA LEU A 161 8.47 7.57 5.28
C LEU A 161 9.42 6.70 6.14
N GLY A 162 9.94 7.28 7.18
CA GLY A 162 10.74 6.56 8.15
C GLY A 162 12.23 6.50 7.80
N LEU A 163 12.99 5.81 8.62
CA LEU A 163 14.43 5.64 8.45
C LEU A 163 14.82 4.17 8.35
N VAL A 164 15.60 3.82 7.34
CA VAL A 164 16.38 2.56 7.33
C VAL A 164 17.80 2.86 7.75
N TYR A 165 18.23 2.31 8.89
CA TYR A 165 19.52 2.60 9.51
C TYR A 165 20.35 1.33 9.78
N GLY A 166 21.61 1.34 9.42
CA GLY A 166 22.57 0.29 9.80
C GLY A 166 22.16 -1.12 9.38
N SER A 167 21.36 -1.26 8.33
CA SER A 167 20.80 -2.54 7.91
C SER A 167 21.61 -3.17 6.76
N GLU A 168 21.56 -4.49 6.62
CA GLU A 168 22.43 -5.23 5.72
C GLU A 168 21.65 -6.17 4.79
N GLY A 169 21.88 -6.06 3.48
CA GLY A 169 21.30 -6.93 2.45
C GLY A 169 22.36 -7.83 1.79
N TYR A 170 22.11 -9.15 1.73
CA TYR A 170 23.04 -10.14 1.14
C TYR A 170 22.40 -11.07 0.12
N GLY A 171 21.09 -11.11 0.02
CA GLY A 171 20.36 -12.03 -0.85
C GLY A 171 20.29 -11.61 -2.32
N THR A 172 19.52 -12.36 -3.08
CA THR A 172 19.09 -11.95 -4.42
C THR A 172 17.79 -11.16 -4.29
N VAL A 173 17.73 -10.02 -4.96
CA VAL A 173 16.55 -9.14 -4.97
C VAL A 173 16.07 -9.00 -6.40
N LYS A 174 14.81 -9.34 -6.65
CA LYS A 174 14.24 -9.32 -7.99
C LYS A 174 12.85 -8.74 -8.03
N SER A 175 12.63 -7.84 -8.98
CA SER A 175 11.32 -7.42 -9.47
C SER A 175 11.09 -8.07 -10.83
N GLU A 176 10.16 -9.06 -10.92
CA GLU A 176 10.08 -9.95 -12.09
C GLU A 176 9.60 -9.24 -13.36
N THR A 177 8.52 -8.47 -13.24
CA THR A 177 7.86 -7.77 -14.36
C THR A 177 7.62 -6.30 -14.04
N GLY A 178 8.38 -5.74 -13.11
CA GLY A 178 8.22 -4.38 -12.65
C GLY A 178 9.53 -3.67 -12.42
N ASN A 179 9.41 -2.47 -11.94
CA ASN A 179 10.50 -1.55 -11.69
C ASN A 179 10.96 -1.59 -10.23
N TYR A 180 12.02 -0.88 -9.93
CA TYR A 180 12.51 -0.56 -8.59
C TYR A 180 12.98 -1.78 -7.80
N ALA A 181 14.17 -2.27 -8.13
CA ALA A 181 14.86 -3.23 -7.29
C ALA A 181 16.11 -2.62 -6.64
N GLY A 182 16.28 -2.85 -5.34
CA GLY A 182 17.44 -2.38 -4.60
C GLY A 182 17.90 -3.33 -3.50
N GLY A 183 19.18 -3.33 -3.23
CA GLY A 183 19.75 -4.23 -2.22
C GLY A 183 19.32 -3.92 -0.78
N ILE A 184 18.85 -2.70 -0.52
CA ILE A 184 18.25 -2.28 0.75
C ILE A 184 16.77 -1.96 0.54
N ALA A 185 16.43 -1.03 -0.36
CA ALA A 185 15.04 -0.68 -0.63
C ALA A 185 14.71 -0.74 -2.13
N GLY A 186 13.50 -1.18 -2.49
CA GLY A 186 13.04 -1.13 -3.87
C GLY A 186 12.83 0.30 -4.33
N ASN A 187 11.97 1.03 -3.63
CA ASN A 187 11.73 2.47 -3.82
C ASN A 187 11.75 3.15 -2.45
N SER A 188 12.50 4.23 -2.33
CA SER A 188 12.64 5.00 -1.09
C SER A 188 12.44 6.49 -1.36
N ALA A 189 11.41 7.06 -0.76
CA ALA A 189 11.17 8.51 -0.71
C ALA A 189 11.67 9.14 0.60
N SER A 190 12.41 8.39 1.44
CA SER A 190 12.95 8.85 2.71
C SER A 190 14.43 8.47 2.87
N ALA A 191 14.94 8.39 4.11
CA ALA A 191 16.36 8.21 4.36
C ALA A 191 16.79 6.75 4.51
N ILE A 192 17.90 6.40 3.88
CA ILE A 192 18.65 5.16 4.07
C ILE A 192 20.07 5.55 4.49
N THR A 193 20.48 5.20 5.71
CA THR A 193 21.79 5.60 6.22
C THR A 193 22.56 4.43 6.84
N ASP A 194 23.89 4.53 6.81
CA ASP A 194 24.81 3.58 7.43
C ASP A 194 24.59 2.11 7.04
N SER A 195 23.96 1.88 5.89
CA SER A 195 23.50 0.56 5.46
C SER A 195 24.46 -0.10 4.45
N TYR A 196 24.42 -1.42 4.40
CA TYR A 196 25.34 -2.22 3.57
C TYR A 196 24.58 -3.16 2.63
N SER A 197 24.96 -3.19 1.37
CA SER A 197 24.41 -4.10 0.37
C SER A 197 25.50 -4.90 -0.35
N LEU A 198 25.35 -6.21 -0.35
CA LEU A 198 26.07 -7.16 -1.17
C LEU A 198 25.05 -8.09 -1.84
N CYS A 199 24.21 -7.53 -2.69
CA CYS A 199 23.08 -8.22 -3.32
C CYS A 199 23.29 -8.44 -4.82
N ASN A 200 22.68 -9.49 -5.34
CA ASN A 200 22.36 -9.59 -6.76
C ASN A 200 21.01 -8.93 -6.98
N VAL A 201 20.95 -7.89 -7.82
CA VAL A 201 19.73 -7.08 -7.98
C VAL A 201 19.29 -7.08 -9.44
N GLU A 202 17.99 -7.31 -9.67
CA GLU A 202 17.39 -7.40 -11.01
C GLU A 202 15.99 -6.77 -11.03
N SER A 203 15.72 -5.93 -12.03
CA SER A 203 14.38 -5.43 -12.39
C SER A 203 14.31 -5.09 -13.87
N GLU A 204 13.12 -4.79 -14.37
CA GLU A 204 12.96 -4.30 -15.75
C GLU A 204 13.65 -2.96 -15.95
N ASP A 205 13.50 -2.05 -14.97
CA ASP A 205 14.18 -0.74 -14.97
C ASP A 205 14.49 -0.30 -13.52
N TYR A 206 15.25 0.75 -13.32
CA TYR A 206 15.59 1.32 -12.01
C TYR A 206 16.19 0.30 -11.02
N THR A 207 17.32 -0.28 -11.40
CA THR A 207 18.05 -1.23 -10.57
C THR A 207 19.22 -0.56 -9.87
N GLY A 208 19.26 -0.64 -8.54
CA GLY A 208 20.33 -0.02 -7.75
C GLY A 208 20.89 -0.92 -6.65
N GLY A 209 22.16 -0.71 -6.33
CA GLY A 209 22.83 -1.48 -5.30
C GLY A 209 22.29 -1.23 -3.89
N ILE A 210 21.87 -0.01 -3.59
CA ILE A 210 21.15 0.35 -2.35
C ILE A 210 19.65 0.42 -2.62
N CYS A 211 19.20 1.21 -3.60
CA CYS A 211 17.79 1.30 -3.94
C CYS A 211 17.54 1.47 -5.44
N GLY A 212 16.42 0.94 -5.93
CA GLY A 212 15.98 1.13 -7.31
C GLY A 212 15.71 2.60 -7.59
N LYS A 213 14.92 3.25 -6.75
CA LYS A 213 14.69 4.68 -6.72
C LYS A 213 14.98 5.21 -5.32
N GLY A 214 15.75 6.28 -5.19
CA GLY A 214 16.23 6.79 -3.92
C GLY A 214 16.01 8.30 -3.74
N TYR A 215 15.92 8.71 -2.48
CA TYR A 215 15.83 10.10 -2.05
C TYR A 215 17.09 10.48 -1.25
N THR A 216 17.19 10.08 0.01
CA THR A 216 18.38 10.36 0.83
C THR A 216 19.17 9.09 1.10
N MET A 217 20.46 9.09 0.74
CA MET A 217 21.37 7.98 1.00
C MET A 217 22.71 8.51 1.54
N GLN A 218 23.03 8.13 2.77
CA GLN A 218 24.25 8.61 3.45
C GLN A 218 25.01 7.48 4.11
N ASN A 219 26.34 7.50 4.02
CA ASN A 219 27.24 6.53 4.64
C ASN A 219 26.96 5.07 4.26
N CYS A 220 26.32 4.81 3.13
CA CYS A 220 26.02 3.47 2.69
C CYS A 220 27.20 2.84 1.93
N ILE A 221 27.30 1.51 2.00
CA ILE A 221 28.29 0.74 1.25
C ILE A 221 27.56 -0.20 0.32
N SER A 222 27.87 -0.14 -0.97
CA SER A 222 27.21 -0.92 -2.00
C SER A 222 28.22 -1.71 -2.85
N ILE A 223 28.06 -3.02 -2.86
CA ILE A 223 28.87 -3.95 -3.69
C ILE A 223 27.88 -4.87 -4.46
N PRO A 224 27.13 -4.35 -5.42
CA PRO A 224 26.08 -5.09 -6.07
C PRO A 224 26.60 -5.91 -7.26
N ALA A 225 25.88 -6.98 -7.61
CA ALA A 225 25.83 -7.48 -8.98
C ALA A 225 24.50 -7.04 -9.60
N ILE A 226 24.56 -6.06 -10.50
CA ILE A 226 23.39 -5.55 -11.19
C ILE A 226 23.12 -6.45 -12.39
N LEU A 227 21.93 -7.06 -12.40
CA LEU A 227 21.45 -7.95 -13.45
C LEU A 227 20.30 -7.26 -14.21
N GLY A 228 19.87 -7.89 -15.30
CA GLY A 228 18.78 -7.34 -16.14
C GLY A 228 19.27 -6.37 -17.22
N ASP A 229 18.38 -5.95 -18.10
CA ASP A 229 18.67 -5.19 -19.31
C ASP A 229 18.14 -3.73 -19.28
N GLY A 230 17.54 -3.28 -18.18
CA GLY A 230 16.99 -1.94 -18.01
C GLY A 230 18.04 -0.84 -18.19
N GLU A 231 17.59 0.37 -18.53
CA GLU A 231 18.47 1.50 -18.84
C GLU A 231 18.96 2.23 -17.58
N ALA A 232 18.13 2.29 -16.53
CA ALA A 232 18.41 3.03 -15.29
C ALA A 232 19.05 2.10 -14.23
N LYS A 233 20.39 2.00 -14.28
CA LYS A 233 21.19 1.15 -13.38
C LYS A 233 22.27 1.96 -12.69
N GLY A 234 22.44 1.72 -11.39
CA GLY A 234 23.52 2.38 -10.65
C GLY A 234 24.03 1.52 -9.50
N SER A 235 25.30 1.69 -9.17
CA SER A 235 25.91 1.00 -8.03
C SER A 235 25.29 1.42 -6.68
N LEU A 236 24.75 2.63 -6.59
CA LEU A 236 23.97 3.10 -5.44
C LEU A 236 22.46 3.02 -5.71
N ALA A 237 21.99 3.77 -6.73
CA ALA A 237 20.59 3.82 -7.09
C ALA A 237 20.41 3.75 -8.61
N GLY A 238 19.28 3.18 -9.07
CA GLY A 238 18.88 3.26 -10.47
C GLY A 238 18.51 4.70 -10.86
N ILE A 239 17.80 5.39 -9.99
CA ILE A 239 17.49 6.82 -10.12
C ILE A 239 17.45 7.48 -8.74
N ILE A 240 17.79 8.76 -8.71
CA ILE A 240 17.72 9.61 -7.52
C ILE A 240 16.75 10.75 -7.79
N GLU A 241 15.86 11.04 -6.85
CA GLU A 241 14.94 12.18 -6.91
C GLU A 241 15.72 13.49 -6.99
N SER A 242 15.15 14.49 -7.67
CA SER A 242 15.84 15.74 -8.01
C SER A 242 16.30 16.58 -6.81
N ASP A 243 15.64 16.41 -5.68
CA ASP A 243 15.90 17.07 -4.40
C ASP A 243 16.48 16.13 -3.33
N GLY A 244 16.83 14.91 -3.74
CA GLY A 244 17.43 13.90 -2.88
C GLY A 244 18.88 14.22 -2.51
N GLU A 245 19.30 13.82 -1.29
CA GLU A 245 20.65 14.02 -0.77
C GLU A 245 21.46 12.72 -0.79
N VAL A 246 22.56 12.70 -1.54
CA VAL A 246 23.45 11.55 -1.64
C VAL A 246 24.86 11.96 -1.23
N SER A 247 25.34 11.46 -0.09
CA SER A 247 26.64 11.86 0.44
C SER A 247 27.37 10.72 1.16
N THR A 248 28.71 10.78 1.13
CA THR A 248 29.61 9.88 1.88
C THR A 248 29.43 8.39 1.63
N ASN A 249 28.83 7.99 0.52
CA ASN A 249 28.62 6.59 0.17
C ASN A 249 29.89 5.98 -0.47
N ILE A 250 30.09 4.69 -0.28
CA ILE A 250 31.13 3.89 -0.89
C ILE A 250 30.50 2.85 -1.79
N PHE A 251 30.91 2.76 -3.03
CA PHE A 251 30.40 1.77 -3.98
C PHE A 251 31.47 1.26 -4.92
N VAL A 252 31.25 0.07 -5.43
CA VAL A 252 32.06 -0.46 -6.51
C VAL A 252 31.55 0.13 -7.81
N ASN A 253 32.35 1.03 -8.39
CA ASN A 253 32.08 1.63 -9.68
C ASN A 253 32.78 0.81 -10.76
N ASP A 254 32.05 -0.09 -11.39
CA ASP A 254 32.57 -0.85 -12.53
C ASP A 254 32.04 -0.25 -13.85
N ILE A 255 30.81 -0.51 -14.20
CA ILE A 255 30.25 -0.11 -15.51
C ILE A 255 29.09 0.90 -15.36
N TYR A 256 28.44 0.93 -14.23
CA TYR A 256 27.17 1.63 -14.06
C TYR A 256 27.27 3.00 -13.38
N GLY A 257 28.42 3.35 -12.84
CA GLY A 257 28.55 4.57 -12.04
C GLY A 257 27.89 4.43 -10.66
N GLY A 258 27.88 5.52 -9.93
CA GLY A 258 27.27 5.63 -8.61
C GLY A 258 26.04 6.49 -8.63
#